data_34b91b2d425ed49bd940db6b14f2d056
#
_entry.id   34b91b2d425ed49bd940db6b14f2d056
#
_cell.length_a   1.000
_cell.length_b   1.000
_cell.length_c   1.000
_cell.angle_alpha   90.00
_cell.angle_beta   90.00
_cell.angle_gamma   90.00
#
_symmetry.space_group_name_H-M   'P 1'
#
loop_
_entity.id
_entity.type
_entity.pdbx_description
1 polymer ?
#
loop_
_entity_poly.entity_id
_entity_poly.type
_entity_poly.pdbx_seq_one_letter_code
_entity_poly.pdbx_strand_id
1 'polypeptide(L)'
;MADYEIRRGHQKELDGGKLKSMMQEAFGNVSEEGALLVSKYGALAKLSVGWDGKYSLKVDTQMDPNVAPDVAQSTIRKYYEFLERATGFTAKERGKRLQKKAKEGKL
;
A
#
# COMPACT_ATOMS: atom_id res chain seq x y z
N MET A 1 -6.12 -7.88 6.20
CA MET A 1 -6.02 -6.44 5.85
C MET A 1 -5.03 -5.76 6.77
N ALA A 2 -4.11 -5.00 6.21
CA ALA A 2 -3.10 -4.30 6.99
C ALA A 2 -3.41 -2.81 7.06
N ASP A 3 -3.11 -2.20 8.19
CA ASP A 3 -3.23 -0.77 8.39
C ASP A 3 -1.83 -0.16 8.46
N TYR A 4 -1.57 0.84 7.63
CA TYR A 4 -0.30 1.57 7.63
C TYR A 4 -0.53 3.00 8.08
N GLU A 5 0.39 3.53 8.88
CA GLU A 5 0.38 4.94 9.20
C GLU A 5 0.87 5.75 8.01
N ILE A 6 0.31 6.95 7.87
CA ILE A 6 0.76 7.93 6.88
C ILE A 6 1.52 9.01 7.64
N ARG A 7 2.70 9.39 7.13
CA ARG A 7 3.51 10.44 7.73
C ARG A 7 2.70 11.74 7.83
N ARG A 8 2.78 12.41 8.98
CA ARG A 8 2.07 13.67 9.20
C ARG A 8 2.49 14.70 8.14
N GLY A 9 1.50 15.28 7.47
CA GLY A 9 1.72 16.19 6.35
C GLY A 9 1.78 15.51 4.99
N HIS A 10 1.98 14.19 4.94
CA HIS A 10 2.06 13.43 3.69
C HIS A 10 0.69 13.14 3.08
N GLN A 11 -0.37 13.27 3.86
CA GLN A 11 -1.74 13.05 3.37
C GLN A 11 -2.07 13.96 2.16
N LYS A 12 -1.39 15.08 2.01
CA LYS A 12 -1.54 15.95 0.84
C LYS A 12 -1.18 15.26 -0.46
N GLU A 13 -0.32 14.25 -0.40
CA GLU A 13 0.09 13.47 -1.57
C GLU A 13 -0.96 12.44 -1.98
N LEU A 14 -1.97 12.21 -1.15
CA LEU A 14 -3.05 11.26 -1.42
C LEU A 14 -4.37 11.96 -1.77
N ASP A 15 -4.49 13.23 -1.45
CA ASP A 15 -5.71 14.01 -1.61
C ASP A 15 -5.98 14.35 -3.08
N GLY A 16 -7.25 14.66 -3.40
CA GLY A 16 -7.63 15.14 -4.73
C GLY A 16 -7.43 14.11 -5.84
N GLY A 17 -7.54 12.81 -5.55
CA GLY A 17 -7.35 11.75 -6.53
C GLY A 17 -5.89 11.36 -6.77
N LYS A 18 -4.97 11.91 -6.01
CA LYS A 18 -3.53 11.61 -6.15
C LYS A 18 -3.22 10.15 -5.84
N LEU A 19 -3.91 9.56 -4.86
CA LEU A 19 -3.72 8.16 -4.52
C LEU A 19 -4.08 7.25 -5.71
N LYS A 20 -5.18 7.53 -6.38
CA LYS A 20 -5.59 6.80 -7.58
C LYS A 20 -4.54 6.94 -8.69
N SER A 21 -4.07 8.16 -8.94
CA SER A 21 -3.01 8.42 -9.92
C SER A 21 -1.73 7.69 -9.57
N MET A 22 -1.37 7.65 -8.29
CA MET A 22 -0.19 6.95 -7.79
C MET A 22 -0.27 5.45 -8.08
N MET A 23 -1.44 4.83 -7.84
CA MET A 23 -1.66 3.42 -8.14
C MET A 23 -1.59 3.15 -9.64
N GLN A 24 -2.17 4.04 -10.46
CA GLN A 24 -2.10 3.92 -11.91
C GLN A 24 -0.66 3.96 -12.41
N GLU A 25 0.14 4.88 -11.88
CA GLU A 25 1.56 5.00 -12.24
C GLU A 25 2.37 3.79 -11.77
N ALA A 26 2.09 3.30 -10.55
CA ALA A 26 2.85 2.21 -9.96
C ALA A 26 2.53 0.86 -10.62
N PHE A 27 1.26 0.59 -10.89
CA PHE A 27 0.80 -0.74 -11.31
C PHE A 27 0.24 -0.78 -12.74
N GLY A 28 0.09 0.36 -13.38
CA GLY A 28 -0.42 0.45 -14.75
C GLY A 28 -1.94 0.32 -14.88
N ASN A 29 -2.65 0.12 -13.78
CA ASN A 29 -4.11 0.01 -13.78
C ASN A 29 -4.64 0.37 -12.40
N VAL A 30 -5.86 0.90 -12.36
CA VAL A 30 -6.58 1.15 -11.11
C VAL A 30 -8.07 1.22 -11.42
N SER A 31 -8.89 0.66 -10.54
CA SER A 31 -10.34 0.77 -10.61
C SER A 31 -10.89 1.10 -9.24
N GLU A 32 -12.11 1.60 -9.20
CA GLU A 32 -12.79 1.94 -7.96
C GLU A 32 -13.83 0.87 -7.64
N GLU A 33 -13.79 0.34 -6.41
CA GLU A 33 -14.80 -0.58 -5.90
C GLU A 33 -15.31 -0.02 -4.57
N GLY A 34 -16.42 0.70 -4.63
CA GLY A 34 -16.95 1.40 -3.47
C GLY A 34 -15.97 2.46 -3.00
N ALA A 35 -15.56 2.39 -1.74
CA ALA A 35 -14.58 3.31 -1.16
C ALA A 35 -13.13 2.86 -1.37
N LEU A 36 -12.91 1.73 -2.07
CA LEU A 36 -11.59 1.16 -2.26
C LEU A 36 -11.07 1.40 -3.68
N LEU A 37 -9.76 1.53 -3.80
CA LEU A 37 -9.05 1.54 -5.07
C LEU A 37 -8.41 0.18 -5.26
N VAL A 38 -8.53 -0.39 -6.45
CA VAL A 38 -8.09 -1.76 -6.73
C VAL A 38 -7.14 -1.76 -7.92
N SER A 39 -6.03 -2.47 -7.77
CA SER A 39 -5.04 -2.67 -8.84
C SER A 39 -4.62 -4.13 -8.88
N LYS A 40 -4.02 -4.53 -10.01
CA LYS A 40 -3.42 -5.85 -10.20
C LYS A 40 -2.02 -5.63 -10.77
N TYR A 41 -1.07 -6.47 -10.38
CA TYR A 41 0.29 -6.37 -10.90
C TYR A 41 1.06 -7.66 -10.60
N GLY A 42 1.60 -8.30 -11.64
CA GLY A 42 2.45 -9.49 -11.48
C GLY A 42 1.79 -10.55 -10.60
N ALA A 43 2.40 -10.85 -9.46
CA ALA A 43 1.88 -11.82 -8.49
C ALA A 43 0.73 -11.27 -7.63
N LEU A 44 0.48 -9.96 -7.66
CA LEU A 44 -0.68 -9.37 -6.98
C LEU A 44 -1.94 -9.61 -7.82
N ALA A 45 -2.69 -10.62 -7.44
CA ALA A 45 -3.97 -10.90 -8.09
C ALA A 45 -4.99 -9.82 -7.80
N LYS A 46 -4.93 -9.22 -6.60
CA LYS A 46 -5.76 -8.09 -6.21
C LYS A 46 -5.07 -7.29 -5.12
N LEU A 47 -5.01 -5.98 -5.31
CA LEU A 47 -4.56 -5.03 -4.30
C LEU A 47 -5.68 -4.04 -4.05
N SER A 48 -6.22 -4.02 -2.84
CA SER A 48 -7.28 -3.10 -2.44
C SER A 48 -6.72 -2.10 -1.45
N VAL A 49 -6.94 -0.81 -1.70
CA VAL A 49 -6.39 0.26 -0.87
C VAL A 49 -7.50 1.22 -0.48
N GLY A 50 -7.64 1.49 0.81
CA GLY A 50 -8.58 2.47 1.35
C GLY A 50 -7.87 3.48 2.21
N TRP A 51 -8.10 4.76 1.95
CA TRP A 51 -7.58 5.87 2.74
C TRP A 51 -8.72 6.49 3.55
N ASP A 52 -8.48 6.70 4.84
CA ASP A 52 -9.50 7.28 5.73
C ASP A 52 -9.61 8.81 5.63
N GLY A 53 -8.82 9.42 4.77
CA GLY A 53 -8.76 10.87 4.63
C GLY A 53 -7.81 11.55 5.61
N LYS A 54 -7.16 10.77 6.48
CA LYS A 54 -6.27 11.28 7.54
C LYS A 54 -4.92 10.56 7.50
N TYR A 55 -4.62 9.76 8.50
CA TYR A 55 -3.30 9.17 8.71
C TYR A 55 -3.27 7.65 8.63
N SER A 56 -4.37 7.03 8.19
CA SER A 56 -4.46 5.58 8.09
C SER A 56 -4.73 5.14 6.67
N LEU A 57 -3.93 4.19 6.18
CA LEU A 57 -4.08 3.58 4.87
C LEU A 57 -4.35 2.09 5.09
N LYS A 58 -5.53 1.63 4.70
CA LYS A 58 -5.91 0.22 4.79
C LYS A 58 -5.57 -0.47 3.49
N VAL A 59 -4.84 -1.57 3.57
CA VAL A 59 -4.37 -2.29 2.40
C VAL A 59 -4.69 -3.77 2.54
N ASP A 60 -5.31 -4.34 1.53
CA ASP A 60 -5.57 -5.76 1.44
C ASP A 60 -4.94 -6.30 0.17
N THR A 61 -4.25 -7.43 0.28
CA THR A 61 -3.55 -8.03 -0.86
C THR A 61 -3.95 -9.48 -1.02
N GLN A 62 -4.07 -9.91 -2.27
CA GLN A 62 -4.22 -11.31 -2.63
C GLN A 62 -3.08 -11.66 -3.58
N MET A 63 -2.21 -12.55 -3.15
CA MET A 63 -1.04 -12.96 -3.94
C MET A 63 -1.31 -14.28 -4.62
N ASP A 64 -0.85 -14.39 -5.88
CA ASP A 64 -0.88 -15.65 -6.62
C ASP A 64 0.40 -16.43 -6.30
N PRO A 65 0.31 -17.63 -5.69
CA PRO A 65 1.51 -18.41 -5.37
C PRO A 65 2.11 -19.13 -6.58
N ASN A 66 1.41 -19.14 -7.72
CA ASN A 66 1.80 -19.91 -8.91
C ASN A 66 2.59 -19.06 -9.93
N VAL A 67 3.28 -18.03 -9.48
CA VAL A 67 4.13 -17.21 -10.36
C VAL A 67 5.60 -17.57 -10.14
N ALA A 68 6.43 -17.26 -11.15
CA ALA A 68 7.86 -17.46 -11.03
C ALA A 68 8.46 -16.59 -9.90
N PRO A 69 9.53 -17.07 -9.23
CA PRO A 69 10.14 -16.32 -8.14
C PRO A 69 10.59 -14.89 -8.50
N ASP A 70 11.08 -14.68 -9.71
CA ASP A 70 11.49 -13.37 -10.18
C ASP A 70 10.30 -12.42 -10.32
N VAL A 71 9.17 -12.92 -10.79
CA VAL A 71 7.91 -12.15 -10.86
C VAL A 71 7.45 -11.79 -9.46
N ALA A 72 7.49 -12.73 -8.51
CA ALA A 72 7.11 -12.48 -7.12
C ALA A 72 7.97 -11.40 -6.50
N GLN A 73 9.29 -11.45 -6.70
CA GLN A 73 10.22 -10.44 -6.16
C GLN A 73 9.97 -9.06 -6.77
N SER A 74 9.78 -8.99 -8.08
CA SER A 74 9.47 -7.72 -8.76
C SER A 74 8.18 -7.12 -8.25
N THR A 75 7.17 -7.95 -8.01
CA THR A 75 5.87 -7.54 -7.48
C THR A 75 6.01 -6.94 -6.09
N ILE A 76 6.74 -7.62 -5.20
CA ILE A 76 6.95 -7.16 -3.82
C ILE A 76 7.71 -5.83 -3.81
N ARG A 77 8.72 -5.69 -4.66
CA ARG A 77 9.50 -4.45 -4.78
C ARG A 77 8.60 -3.30 -5.22
N LYS A 78 7.77 -3.52 -6.22
CA LYS A 78 6.85 -2.51 -6.73
C LYS A 78 5.82 -2.11 -5.66
N TYR A 79 5.31 -3.09 -4.93
CA TYR A 79 4.38 -2.88 -3.85
C TYR A 79 5.00 -2.02 -2.73
N TYR A 80 6.25 -2.30 -2.35
CA TYR A 80 6.93 -1.51 -1.32
C TYR A 80 7.23 -0.08 -1.80
N GLU A 81 7.58 0.10 -3.07
CA GLU A 81 7.76 1.44 -3.64
C GLU A 81 6.47 2.23 -3.57
N PHE A 82 5.34 1.59 -3.88
CA PHE A 82 4.03 2.23 -3.75
C PHE A 82 3.75 2.63 -2.31
N LEU A 83 3.97 1.72 -1.35
CA LEU A 83 3.75 2.02 0.06
C LEU A 83 4.61 3.18 0.55
N GLU A 84 5.86 3.24 0.11
CA GLU A 84 6.75 4.35 0.47
C GLU A 84 6.21 5.68 -0.05
N ARG A 85 5.75 5.72 -1.29
CA ARG A 85 5.13 6.92 -1.86
C ARG A 85 3.83 7.29 -1.15
N ALA A 86 3.01 6.31 -0.84
CA ALA A 86 1.69 6.53 -0.25
C ALA A 86 1.77 6.93 1.23
N THR A 87 2.67 6.32 1.99
CA THR A 87 2.77 6.56 3.43
C THR A 87 3.80 7.62 3.80
N GLY A 88 4.79 7.86 2.95
CA GLY A 88 5.92 8.73 3.26
C GLY A 88 6.96 8.09 4.15
N PHE A 89 6.82 6.79 4.46
CA PHE A 89 7.77 6.04 5.28
C PHE A 89 8.46 4.97 4.45
N THR A 90 9.77 4.79 4.66
CA THR A 90 10.51 3.69 4.08
C THR A 90 10.08 2.36 4.71
N ALA A 91 10.45 1.24 4.08
CA ALA A 91 10.16 -0.10 4.64
C ALA A 91 10.73 -0.25 6.06
N LYS A 92 11.94 0.27 6.28
CA LYS A 92 12.59 0.24 7.59
C LYS A 92 11.79 1.02 8.64
N GLU A 93 11.32 2.20 8.28
CA GLU A 93 10.51 3.05 9.17
C GLU A 93 9.17 2.39 9.48
N ARG A 94 8.52 1.78 8.49
CA ARG A 94 7.27 1.05 8.70
C ARG A 94 7.46 -0.12 9.67
N GLY A 95 8.55 -0.86 9.51
CA GLY A 95 8.87 -1.97 10.41
C GLY A 95 9.06 -1.53 11.85
N LYS A 96 9.78 -0.44 12.06
CA LYS A 96 9.98 0.12 13.41
C LYS A 96 8.67 0.54 14.07
N ARG A 97 7.77 1.14 13.30
CA ARG A 97 6.46 1.56 13.82
C ARG A 97 5.59 0.39 14.20
N LEU A 98 5.62 -0.69 13.42
CA LEU A 98 4.90 -1.91 13.75
C LEU A 98 5.44 -2.55 15.03
N GLN A 99 6.76 -2.60 15.21
CA GLN A 99 7.38 -3.12 16.42
C GLN A 99 7.00 -2.29 17.64
N LYS A 100 6.96 -0.98 17.50
CA LYS A 100 6.56 -0.09 18.58
C LYS A 100 5.12 -0.35 18.98
N LYS A 101 4.21 -0.49 18.03
CA LYS A 101 2.80 -0.80 18.31
C LYS A 101 2.65 -2.14 19.00
N ALA A 102 3.42 -3.15 18.60
CA ALA A 102 3.41 -4.47 19.22
C ALA A 102 3.85 -4.39 20.69
N LYS A 103 4.93 -3.64 20.97
CA LYS A 103 5.43 -3.44 22.34
C LYS A 103 4.42 -2.71 23.22
N GLU A 104 3.66 -1.81 22.64
CA GLU A 104 2.62 -1.07 23.37
C GLU A 104 1.31 -1.84 23.49
N GLY A 105 1.23 -3.05 22.91
CA GLY A 105 0.03 -3.87 22.93
C GLY A 105 -1.12 -3.33 22.11
N LYS A 106 -0.83 -2.56 21.08
CA LYS A 106 -1.83 -1.91 20.23
C LYS A 106 -2.07 -2.59 18.89
N LEU A 107 -1.58 -3.78 18.75
CA LEU A 107 -1.85 -4.57 17.54
C LEU A 107 -3.15 -5.32 17.62
#